data_d26383d060372e7507b80cf3a429ee49
#
_entry.id   d26383d060372e7507b80cf3a429ee49
#
_cell.length_a   1.000
_cell.length_b   1.000
_cell.length_c   1.000
_cell.angle_alpha   90.00
_cell.angle_beta   90.00
_cell.angle_gamma   90.00
#
_symmetry.space_group_name_H-M   'P 1'
#
loop_
_entity.id
_entity.type
_entity.pdbx_description
1 polymer ?
#
loop_
_entity_poly.entity_id
_entity_poly.type
_entity_poly.pdbx_seq_one_letter_code
_entity_poly.pdbx_strand_id
1 'polypeptide(L)'
;MERADKDLAFMLRYENVAWYDEGEVRVLDRRVYPAKIEFVVCKTVEDVASAIRDMVTQSTGPYTLAPMGMALAAWKCRDMGREEKKRYLEDSSRIIYSSRPTTTKRMKMLTDACIPVAMKAFEEGRRADEAVRDFVVEMNNARYNRVRDAAKYLVEKFPQNGTVMTQCYAETILGMMLLECRERGNNIKLFCPETRPYFQGARFTSTVCSEMGFDTTLITDNMPAFVMAKEGVDVFTCAADAISVDGYVFNKVGTSQIAICAKHFGVPVYVSGAPDVGHPTWDTVTIEMRDPNFSLEAMGVRTAKEGSGVKGYYPAFDMTPPSLITGIVTNKGIFKPTELSHYFDDGKEYELTV
;
A
#
# COMPACT_ATOMS: atom_id res chain seq x y z
N MET A 1 14.88 16.49 10.68
CA MET A 1 14.19 16.44 9.36
C MET A 1 12.68 16.52 9.60
N GLU A 2 11.95 17.35 8.87
CA GLU A 2 10.49 17.42 9.00
C GLU A 2 9.89 16.09 8.46
N ARG A 3 8.93 15.54 9.19
CA ARG A 3 8.33 14.25 8.85
C ARG A 3 7.25 14.45 7.80
N ALA A 4 7.26 13.61 6.77
CA ALA A 4 6.32 13.68 5.66
C ALA A 4 4.90 13.17 6.02
N ASP A 5 4.71 12.54 7.18
CA ASP A 5 3.43 11.99 7.64
C ASP A 5 2.69 12.88 8.66
N LYS A 6 3.21 14.09 8.95
CA LYS A 6 2.75 14.97 10.05
C LYS A 6 1.25 15.26 10.04
N ASP A 7 0.68 15.54 8.87
CA ASP A 7 -0.72 15.99 8.72
C ASP A 7 -1.62 14.92 8.09
N LEU A 8 -1.18 13.66 8.10
CA LEU A 8 -1.93 12.53 7.60
C LEU A 8 -2.85 11.91 8.66
N ALA A 9 -3.85 11.16 8.21
CA ALA A 9 -4.75 10.39 9.03
C ALA A 9 -3.99 9.41 9.96
N PHE A 10 -4.63 9.02 11.06
CA PHE A 10 -4.06 8.20 12.12
C PHE A 10 -3.27 6.98 11.58
N MET A 11 -3.87 6.17 10.72
CA MET A 11 -3.27 4.93 10.25
C MET A 11 -2.13 5.10 9.24
N LEU A 12 -1.88 6.34 8.77
CA LEU A 12 -0.81 6.68 7.84
C LEU A 12 0.44 7.24 8.52
N ARG A 13 0.35 7.55 9.81
CA ARG A 13 1.49 8.04 10.60
C ARG A 13 2.43 6.89 10.93
N TYR A 14 3.72 7.12 10.83
CA TYR A 14 4.74 6.07 10.96
C TYR A 14 4.58 5.22 12.21
N GLU A 15 4.34 5.86 13.39
CA GLU A 15 4.15 5.17 14.66
C GLU A 15 2.92 4.27 14.69
N ASN A 16 1.95 4.53 13.84
CA ASN A 16 0.71 3.76 13.75
C ASN A 16 0.75 2.75 12.59
N VAL A 17 1.72 2.84 11.69
CA VAL A 17 1.98 1.74 10.73
C VAL A 17 2.78 0.64 11.41
N ALA A 18 3.99 0.95 11.84
CA ALA A 18 4.85 0.09 12.64
C ALA A 18 5.98 0.94 13.28
N TRP A 19 6.26 0.70 14.55
CA TRP A 19 7.25 1.48 15.27
C TRP A 19 8.11 0.62 16.19
N TYR A 20 9.42 0.75 16.03
CA TYR A 20 10.39 0.16 16.94
C TYR A 20 10.63 1.09 18.15
N ASP A 21 10.59 0.53 19.35
CA ASP A 21 10.97 1.20 20.58
C ASP A 21 11.52 0.17 21.57
N GLU A 22 12.71 0.45 22.13
CA GLU A 22 13.37 -0.30 23.22
C GLU A 22 13.22 -1.84 23.21
N GLY A 23 13.52 -2.47 22.05
CA GLY A 23 13.53 -3.93 21.92
C GLY A 23 12.18 -4.56 21.59
N GLU A 24 11.20 -3.75 21.20
CA GLU A 24 9.89 -4.19 20.72
C GLU A 24 9.50 -3.45 19.43
N VAL A 25 8.71 -4.09 18.57
CA VAL A 25 8.04 -3.42 17.44
C VAL A 25 6.55 -3.54 17.62
N ARG A 26 5.86 -2.40 17.73
CA ARG A 26 4.39 -2.38 17.70
C ARG A 26 3.91 -2.15 16.28
N VAL A 27 2.84 -2.83 15.88
CA VAL A 27 2.22 -2.70 14.56
C VAL A 27 0.70 -2.63 14.72
N LEU A 28 0.05 -1.65 14.07
CA LEU A 28 -1.41 -1.53 14.11
C LEU A 28 -2.07 -2.79 13.54
N ASP A 29 -2.95 -3.40 14.32
CA ASP A 29 -3.72 -4.56 13.86
C ASP A 29 -4.83 -4.14 12.90
N ARG A 30 -4.49 -4.13 11.61
CA ARG A 30 -5.43 -3.79 10.54
C ARG A 30 -6.51 -4.84 10.32
N ARG A 31 -6.47 -5.97 11.00
CA ARG A 31 -7.53 -7.00 10.95
C ARG A 31 -8.77 -6.53 11.73
N VAL A 32 -8.58 -5.74 12.78
CA VAL A 32 -9.67 -5.22 13.63
C VAL A 32 -9.90 -3.73 13.49
N TYR A 33 -8.96 -2.96 12.93
CA TYR A 33 -9.09 -1.53 12.67
C TYR A 33 -10.14 -1.29 11.55
N PRO A 34 -10.98 -0.25 11.59
CA PRO A 34 -11.06 0.83 12.59
C PRO A 34 -11.99 0.56 13.76
N ALA A 35 -12.68 -0.60 13.78
CA ALA A 35 -13.62 -0.92 14.86
C ALA A 35 -12.91 -0.95 16.24
N LYS A 36 -11.63 -1.33 16.23
CA LYS A 36 -10.76 -1.26 17.41
C LYS A 36 -9.39 -0.71 16.99
N ILE A 37 -8.79 0.08 17.88
CA ILE A 37 -7.40 0.53 17.77
C ILE A 37 -6.56 -0.36 18.69
N GLU A 38 -6.04 -1.42 18.11
CA GLU A 38 -5.20 -2.39 18.82
C GLU A 38 -3.85 -2.52 18.10
N PHE A 39 -2.80 -2.79 18.86
CA PHE A 39 -1.45 -3.00 18.33
C PHE A 39 -0.98 -4.40 18.70
N VAL A 40 -0.41 -5.10 17.73
CA VAL A 40 0.36 -6.31 17.97
C VAL A 40 1.78 -5.88 18.35
N VAL A 41 2.32 -6.43 19.43
CA VAL A 41 3.69 -6.18 19.88
C VAL A 41 4.56 -7.37 19.51
N CYS A 42 5.55 -7.13 18.66
CA CYS A 42 6.53 -8.10 18.21
C CYS A 42 7.80 -7.97 19.09
N LYS A 43 8.17 -9.06 19.76
CA LYS A 43 9.35 -9.12 20.65
C LYS A 43 10.50 -9.91 20.03
N THR A 44 10.24 -10.62 18.94
CA THR A 44 11.20 -11.41 18.16
C THR A 44 11.09 -11.10 16.70
N VAL A 45 12.10 -11.48 15.91
CA VAL A 45 12.10 -11.36 14.45
C VAL A 45 11.02 -12.26 13.84
N GLU A 46 10.77 -13.41 14.45
CA GLU A 46 9.72 -14.36 14.07
C GLU A 46 8.32 -13.79 14.29
N ASP A 47 8.11 -12.99 15.35
CA ASP A 47 6.85 -12.27 15.56
C ASP A 47 6.60 -11.26 14.43
N VAL A 48 7.65 -10.52 14.00
CA VAL A 48 7.59 -9.59 12.87
C VAL A 48 7.21 -10.34 11.59
N ALA A 49 7.88 -11.44 11.30
CA ALA A 49 7.58 -12.29 10.15
C ALA A 49 6.14 -12.83 10.18
N SER A 50 5.68 -13.25 11.35
CA SER A 50 4.31 -13.72 11.57
C SER A 50 3.29 -12.60 11.36
N ALA A 51 3.54 -11.40 11.89
CA ALA A 51 2.65 -10.26 11.70
C ALA A 51 2.49 -9.87 10.21
N ILE A 52 3.54 -10.03 9.40
CA ILE A 52 3.47 -9.82 7.93
C ILE A 52 2.66 -10.94 7.27
N ARG A 53 2.96 -12.20 7.58
CA ARG A 53 2.30 -13.37 7.02
C ARG A 53 0.80 -13.39 7.34
N ASP A 54 0.44 -13.12 8.59
CA ASP A 54 -0.92 -13.19 9.12
C ASP A 54 -1.73 -11.92 8.85
N MET A 55 -1.20 -11.03 7.98
CA MET A 55 -1.83 -9.80 7.52
C MET A 55 -2.27 -8.85 8.64
N VAL A 56 -1.52 -8.80 9.76
CA VAL A 56 -1.69 -7.76 10.79
C VAL A 56 -1.54 -6.39 10.16
N THR A 57 -0.61 -6.25 9.21
CA THR A 57 -0.49 -5.07 8.34
C THR A 57 -0.68 -5.45 6.87
N GLN A 58 -1.12 -4.50 6.04
CA GLN A 58 -1.50 -4.72 4.64
C GLN A 58 -1.01 -3.56 3.78
N SER A 59 -1.22 -3.66 2.43
CA SER A 59 -0.80 -2.64 1.48
C SER A 59 0.71 -2.39 1.56
N THR A 60 1.16 -1.16 1.80
CA THR A 60 2.58 -0.82 1.95
C THR A 60 3.10 -0.95 3.40
N GLY A 61 2.25 -1.31 4.36
CA GLY A 61 2.64 -1.48 5.76
C GLY A 61 3.78 -2.47 6.01
N PRO A 62 3.87 -3.61 5.31
CA PRO A 62 5.02 -4.51 5.39
C PRO A 62 6.36 -3.83 5.08
N TYR A 63 6.40 -2.81 4.23
CA TYR A 63 7.62 -2.07 3.88
C TYR A 63 8.10 -1.10 4.98
N THR A 64 7.26 -0.84 5.98
CA THR A 64 7.66 -0.16 7.22
C THR A 64 7.95 -1.17 8.32
N LEU A 65 7.12 -2.20 8.46
CA LEU A 65 7.28 -3.21 9.51
C LEU A 65 8.57 -4.03 9.36
N ALA A 66 8.88 -4.47 8.14
CA ALA A 66 10.06 -5.30 7.89
C ALA A 66 11.38 -4.60 8.30
N PRO A 67 11.68 -3.37 7.87
CA PRO A 67 12.89 -2.70 8.31
C PRO A 67 12.84 -2.24 9.79
N MET A 68 11.68 -1.96 10.39
CA MET A 68 11.58 -1.77 11.85
C MET A 68 11.90 -3.08 12.61
N GLY A 69 11.59 -4.24 12.03
CA GLY A 69 12.05 -5.54 12.53
C GLY A 69 13.57 -5.69 12.53
N MET A 70 14.27 -5.03 11.62
CA MET A 70 15.74 -5.01 11.62
C MET A 70 16.33 -4.15 12.75
N ALA A 71 15.63 -3.10 13.21
CA ALA A 71 16.00 -2.38 14.43
C ALA A 71 15.88 -3.30 15.65
N LEU A 72 14.82 -4.09 15.74
CA LEU A 72 14.67 -5.13 16.76
C LEU A 72 15.80 -6.17 16.70
N ALA A 73 16.17 -6.62 15.49
CA ALA A 73 17.28 -7.55 15.30
C ALA A 73 18.61 -6.95 15.79
N ALA A 74 18.88 -5.67 15.48
CA ALA A 74 20.06 -4.97 15.98
C ALA A 74 20.09 -4.89 17.52
N TRP A 75 18.94 -4.64 18.15
CA TRP A 75 18.83 -4.70 19.61
C TRP A 75 19.14 -6.09 20.16
N LYS A 76 18.60 -7.15 19.56
CA LYS A 76 18.78 -8.53 20.03
C LYS A 76 20.24 -8.99 19.95
N CYS A 77 20.98 -8.59 18.94
CA CYS A 77 22.38 -9.01 18.75
C CYS A 77 23.42 -8.05 19.38
N ARG A 78 23.01 -7.00 20.10
CA ARG A 78 23.92 -5.93 20.59
C ARG A 78 25.11 -6.43 21.41
N ASP A 79 24.96 -7.53 22.14
CA ASP A 79 25.98 -8.09 23.03
C ASP A 79 26.79 -9.22 22.37
N MET A 80 26.54 -9.57 21.11
CA MET A 80 27.24 -10.61 20.37
C MET A 80 28.59 -10.12 19.81
N GLY A 81 29.45 -11.04 19.40
CA GLY A 81 30.68 -10.72 18.66
C GLY A 81 30.37 -10.16 17.26
N ARG A 82 31.35 -9.44 16.64
CA ARG A 82 31.14 -8.75 15.35
C ARG A 82 30.61 -9.69 14.26
N GLU A 83 31.22 -10.84 14.06
CA GLU A 83 30.80 -11.81 13.01
C GLU A 83 29.44 -12.45 13.33
N GLU A 84 29.14 -12.66 14.60
CA GLU A 84 27.84 -13.16 15.04
C GLU A 84 26.74 -12.12 14.81
N LYS A 85 26.99 -10.83 15.13
CA LYS A 85 26.08 -9.74 14.82
C LYS A 85 25.69 -9.71 13.35
N LYS A 86 26.71 -9.75 12.47
CA LYS A 86 26.49 -9.74 11.02
C LYS A 86 25.61 -10.91 10.58
N ARG A 87 25.96 -12.12 11.00
CA ARG A 87 25.20 -13.34 10.68
C ARG A 87 23.76 -13.25 11.19
N TYR A 88 23.57 -12.80 12.43
CA TYR A 88 22.25 -12.67 13.02
C TYR A 88 21.37 -11.66 12.25
N LEU A 89 21.92 -10.54 11.82
CA LEU A 89 21.22 -9.55 10.99
C LEU A 89 20.87 -10.11 9.60
N GLU A 90 21.78 -10.84 8.97
CA GLU A 90 21.52 -11.49 7.66
C GLU A 90 20.44 -12.56 7.77
N ASP A 91 20.46 -13.38 8.83
CA ASP A 91 19.45 -14.40 9.10
C ASP A 91 18.09 -13.76 9.41
N SER A 92 18.07 -12.67 10.21
CA SER A 92 16.87 -11.89 10.53
C SER A 92 16.24 -11.29 9.28
N SER A 93 17.04 -10.69 8.40
CA SER A 93 16.58 -10.19 7.10
C SER A 93 15.89 -11.31 6.32
N ARG A 94 16.53 -12.49 6.23
CA ARG A 94 15.99 -13.65 5.50
C ARG A 94 14.66 -14.14 6.08
N ILE A 95 14.54 -14.23 7.40
CA ILE A 95 13.30 -14.64 8.08
C ILE A 95 12.18 -13.67 7.73
N ILE A 96 12.44 -12.36 7.82
CA ILE A 96 11.44 -11.32 7.58
C ILE A 96 10.99 -11.31 6.11
N TYR A 97 11.91 -11.22 5.14
CA TYR A 97 11.50 -11.07 3.75
C TYR A 97 10.87 -12.34 3.17
N SER A 98 11.18 -13.52 3.73
CA SER A 98 10.59 -14.78 3.28
C SER A 98 9.16 -15.00 3.78
N SER A 99 8.66 -14.16 4.69
CA SER A 99 7.35 -14.31 5.30
C SER A 99 6.17 -14.12 4.33
N ARG A 100 6.39 -13.43 3.19
CA ARG A 100 5.36 -13.20 2.16
C ARG A 100 5.95 -13.25 0.75
N PRO A 101 5.65 -14.31 -0.04
CA PRO A 101 6.27 -14.55 -1.35
C PRO A 101 6.09 -13.40 -2.35
N THR A 102 4.91 -12.78 -2.41
CA THR A 102 4.55 -11.74 -3.39
C THR A 102 5.31 -10.41 -3.22
N THR A 103 5.94 -10.18 -2.07
CA THR A 103 6.65 -8.93 -1.76
C THR A 103 8.12 -9.15 -1.38
N THR A 104 8.62 -10.36 -1.56
CA THR A 104 9.96 -10.81 -1.13
C THR A 104 11.07 -9.91 -1.65
N LYS A 105 11.11 -9.61 -2.95
CA LYS A 105 12.19 -8.83 -3.58
C LYS A 105 12.35 -7.46 -2.93
N ARG A 106 11.24 -6.76 -2.75
CA ARG A 106 11.26 -5.41 -2.18
C ARG A 106 11.55 -5.41 -0.68
N MET A 107 10.93 -6.32 0.08
CA MET A 107 11.24 -6.46 1.51
C MET A 107 12.72 -6.79 1.72
N LYS A 108 13.30 -7.70 0.89
CA LYS A 108 14.74 -8.02 0.94
C LYS A 108 15.61 -6.77 0.77
N MET A 109 15.33 -5.94 -0.24
CA MET A 109 16.09 -4.70 -0.45
C MET A 109 16.05 -3.79 0.78
N LEU A 110 14.87 -3.63 1.40
CA LEU A 110 14.70 -2.76 2.56
C LEU A 110 15.38 -3.32 3.82
N THR A 111 15.27 -4.61 4.08
CA THR A 111 15.90 -5.24 5.25
C THR A 111 17.41 -5.33 5.11
N ASP A 112 17.93 -5.68 3.92
CA ASP A 112 19.37 -5.75 3.67
C ASP A 112 20.02 -4.37 3.78
N ALA A 113 19.34 -3.29 3.40
CA ALA A 113 19.85 -1.92 3.54
C ALA A 113 20.06 -1.51 5.01
N CYS A 114 19.36 -2.14 5.96
CA CYS A 114 19.53 -1.89 7.38
C CYS A 114 20.83 -2.50 7.95
N ILE A 115 21.35 -3.57 7.33
CA ILE A 115 22.53 -4.31 7.85
C ILE A 115 23.77 -3.42 7.95
N PRO A 116 24.21 -2.73 6.86
CA PRO A 116 25.38 -1.86 6.94
C PRO A 116 25.20 -0.69 7.92
N VAL A 117 23.97 -0.19 8.09
CA VAL A 117 23.65 0.86 9.07
C VAL A 117 23.88 0.37 10.49
N ALA A 118 23.35 -0.81 10.82
CA ALA A 118 23.53 -1.42 12.13
C ALA A 118 25.00 -1.73 12.40
N MET A 119 25.72 -2.34 11.45
CA MET A 119 27.13 -2.70 11.61
C MET A 119 28.00 -1.47 11.81
N LYS A 120 27.77 -0.40 11.05
CA LYS A 120 28.49 0.88 11.23
C LYS A 120 28.23 1.47 12.61
N ALA A 121 26.99 1.49 13.08
CA ALA A 121 26.66 2.00 14.41
C ALA A 121 27.35 1.21 15.52
N PHE A 122 27.43 -0.12 15.41
CA PHE A 122 28.18 -0.96 16.35
C PHE A 122 29.68 -0.64 16.35
N GLU A 123 30.29 -0.44 15.18
CA GLU A 123 31.70 -0.07 15.07
C GLU A 123 32.01 1.30 15.68
N GLU A 124 31.05 2.21 15.62
CA GLU A 124 31.14 3.56 16.19
C GLU A 124 30.73 3.61 17.69
N GLY A 125 30.37 2.48 18.29
CA GLY A 125 29.92 2.40 19.69
C GLY A 125 28.57 3.09 19.96
N ARG A 126 27.74 3.28 18.91
CA ARG A 126 26.41 3.89 19.01
C ARG A 126 25.33 2.81 19.15
N ARG A 127 24.15 3.23 19.57
CA ARG A 127 22.94 2.39 19.58
C ARG A 127 22.54 2.02 18.14
N ALA A 128 22.82 0.78 17.75
CA ALA A 128 22.57 0.31 16.39
C ALA A 128 21.07 0.16 16.08
N ASP A 129 20.29 -0.19 17.06
CA ASP A 129 18.82 -0.28 16.99
C ASP A 129 18.19 1.09 16.68
N GLU A 130 18.61 2.15 17.40
CA GLU A 130 18.16 3.52 17.12
C GLU A 130 18.65 4.02 15.76
N ALA A 131 19.90 3.73 15.39
CA ALA A 131 20.44 4.10 14.10
C ALA A 131 19.65 3.47 12.94
N VAL A 132 19.22 2.21 13.09
CA VAL A 132 18.37 1.54 12.09
C VAL A 132 16.97 2.14 12.10
N ARG A 133 16.35 2.39 13.25
CA ARG A 133 15.04 3.06 13.34
C ARG A 133 15.05 4.41 12.62
N ASP A 134 16.06 5.22 12.89
CA ASP A 134 16.19 6.56 12.31
C ASP A 134 16.40 6.48 10.78
N PHE A 135 17.19 5.52 10.32
CA PHE A 135 17.33 5.22 8.89
C PHE A 135 16.00 4.80 8.25
N VAL A 136 15.18 4.00 8.94
CA VAL A 136 13.84 3.62 8.44
C VAL A 136 12.92 4.85 8.35
N VAL A 137 13.02 5.79 9.29
CA VAL A 137 12.28 7.05 9.22
C VAL A 137 12.71 7.87 7.99
N GLU A 138 14.00 7.94 7.70
CA GLU A 138 14.51 8.62 6.49
C GLU A 138 14.02 7.94 5.21
N MET A 139 14.05 6.61 5.13
CA MET A 139 13.50 5.86 4.00
C MET A 139 12.00 6.13 3.82
N ASN A 140 11.23 6.13 4.92
CA ASN A 140 9.80 6.45 4.86
C ASN A 140 9.56 7.89 4.40
N ASN A 141 10.33 8.87 4.89
CA ASN A 141 10.24 10.25 4.42
C ASN A 141 10.50 10.35 2.91
N ALA A 142 11.55 9.71 2.41
CA ALA A 142 11.87 9.71 0.98
C ALA A 142 10.73 9.08 0.16
N ARG A 143 10.18 7.94 0.61
CA ARG A 143 9.06 7.27 -0.04
C ARG A 143 7.80 8.13 -0.05
N TYR A 144 7.42 8.72 1.08
CA TYR A 144 6.23 9.56 1.20
C TYR A 144 6.34 10.82 0.33
N ASN A 145 7.50 11.47 0.31
CA ASN A 145 7.73 12.63 -0.55
C ASN A 145 7.63 12.28 -2.04
N ARG A 146 8.17 11.14 -2.45
CA ARG A 146 8.03 10.66 -3.84
C ARG A 146 6.57 10.38 -4.22
N VAL A 147 5.82 9.76 -3.30
CA VAL A 147 4.37 9.54 -3.51
C VAL A 147 3.63 10.88 -3.54
N ARG A 148 4.06 11.87 -2.77
CA ARG A 148 3.52 13.23 -2.83
C ARG A 148 3.74 13.88 -4.20
N ASP A 149 4.90 13.65 -4.84
CA ASP A 149 5.11 14.15 -6.21
C ASP A 149 4.13 13.52 -7.21
N ALA A 150 3.84 12.23 -7.08
CA ALA A 150 2.76 11.61 -7.87
C ALA A 150 1.39 12.22 -7.55
N ALA A 151 1.10 12.48 -6.27
CA ALA A 151 -0.16 13.10 -5.85
C ALA A 151 -0.38 14.49 -6.46
N LYS A 152 0.67 15.29 -6.62
CA LYS A 152 0.60 16.60 -7.30
C LYS A 152 0.08 16.47 -8.73
N TYR A 153 0.63 15.54 -9.51
CA TYR A 153 0.17 15.28 -10.87
C TYR A 153 -1.27 14.72 -10.91
N LEU A 154 -1.62 13.86 -9.95
CA LEU A 154 -2.97 13.31 -9.87
C LEU A 154 -4.00 14.40 -9.59
N VAL A 155 -3.76 15.25 -8.59
CA VAL A 155 -4.71 16.30 -8.15
C VAL A 155 -4.89 17.38 -9.22
N GLU A 156 -3.93 17.59 -10.12
CA GLU A 156 -4.13 18.44 -11.32
C GLU A 156 -5.26 17.97 -12.24
N LYS A 157 -5.66 16.71 -12.14
CA LYS A 157 -6.76 16.13 -12.91
C LYS A 157 -8.12 16.26 -12.21
N PHE A 158 -8.13 16.73 -10.99
CA PHE A 158 -9.36 16.90 -10.20
C PHE A 158 -9.97 18.29 -10.42
N PRO A 159 -11.29 18.39 -10.62
CA PRO A 159 -11.97 19.68 -10.54
C PRO A 159 -11.83 20.30 -9.15
N GLN A 160 -11.94 21.63 -9.08
CA GLN A 160 -11.87 22.38 -7.82
C GLN A 160 -12.92 21.91 -6.79
N ASN A 161 -14.16 21.66 -7.27
CA ASN A 161 -15.27 21.12 -6.48
C ASN A 161 -15.79 19.90 -7.22
N GLY A 162 -15.07 18.79 -7.14
CA GLY A 162 -15.34 17.59 -7.94
C GLY A 162 -15.77 16.40 -7.13
N THR A 163 -16.22 15.38 -7.83
CA THR A 163 -16.56 14.07 -7.27
C THR A 163 -15.53 13.04 -7.75
N VAL A 164 -14.85 12.42 -6.81
CA VAL A 164 -13.82 11.43 -7.08
C VAL A 164 -14.28 10.07 -6.56
N MET A 165 -14.18 9.06 -7.37
CA MET A 165 -14.38 7.66 -6.95
C MET A 165 -13.03 6.99 -6.75
N THR A 166 -12.93 6.16 -5.70
CA THR A 166 -11.72 5.38 -5.39
C THR A 166 -11.99 3.88 -5.54
N GLN A 167 -10.96 3.06 -5.29
CA GLN A 167 -11.10 1.61 -5.14
C GLN A 167 -10.04 1.06 -4.20
N CYS A 168 -10.43 0.15 -3.32
CA CYS A 168 -9.58 -0.50 -2.34
C CYS A 168 -8.92 0.51 -1.38
N TYR A 169 -7.69 0.25 -0.96
CA TYR A 169 -6.93 1.12 -0.09
C TYR A 169 -5.55 1.40 -0.68
N ALA A 170 -5.40 2.60 -1.18
CA ALA A 170 -4.19 3.06 -1.85
C ALA A 170 -3.11 3.58 -0.87
N GLU A 171 -3.38 3.53 0.45
CA GLU A 171 -2.49 3.92 1.56
C GLU A 171 -1.84 5.30 1.36
N THR A 172 -0.53 5.34 1.10
CA THR A 172 0.23 6.59 1.07
C THR A 172 -0.25 7.57 0.02
N ILE A 173 -0.57 7.10 -1.20
CA ILE A 173 -1.04 8.00 -2.28
C ILE A 173 -2.41 8.60 -1.95
N LEU A 174 -3.28 7.87 -1.25
CA LEU A 174 -4.55 8.40 -0.79
C LEU A 174 -4.33 9.58 0.16
N GLY A 175 -3.50 9.41 1.19
CA GLY A 175 -3.19 10.47 2.14
C GLY A 175 -2.53 11.68 1.48
N MET A 176 -1.56 11.46 0.60
CA MET A 176 -0.86 12.52 -0.11
C MET A 176 -1.75 13.27 -1.10
N MET A 177 -2.64 12.57 -1.79
CA MET A 177 -3.65 13.16 -2.66
C MET A 177 -4.59 14.10 -1.89
N LEU A 178 -5.07 13.68 -0.73
CA LEU A 178 -5.94 14.50 0.12
C LEU A 178 -5.20 15.70 0.73
N LEU A 179 -3.94 15.52 1.10
CA LEU A 179 -3.09 16.61 1.58
C LEU A 179 -2.89 17.66 0.47
N GLU A 180 -2.59 17.21 -0.74
CA GLU A 180 -2.43 18.07 -1.91
C GLU A 180 -3.74 18.80 -2.28
N CYS A 181 -4.89 18.12 -2.20
CA CYS A 181 -6.20 18.73 -2.37
C CYS A 181 -6.42 19.88 -1.35
N ARG A 182 -6.07 19.64 -0.08
CA ARG A 182 -6.18 20.66 0.97
C ARG A 182 -5.31 21.88 0.69
N GLU A 183 -4.06 21.67 0.27
CA GLU A 183 -3.11 22.76 -0.05
C GLU A 183 -3.53 23.58 -1.26
N ARG A 184 -4.16 22.96 -2.25
CA ARG A 184 -4.69 23.64 -3.45
C ARG A 184 -6.10 24.21 -3.24
N GLY A 185 -6.74 23.91 -2.11
CA GLY A 185 -8.11 24.30 -1.83
C GLY A 185 -9.15 23.54 -2.66
N ASN A 186 -8.82 22.34 -3.17
CA ASN A 186 -9.77 21.47 -3.85
C ASN A 186 -10.76 20.89 -2.84
N ASN A 187 -12.04 21.19 -3.01
CA ASN A 187 -13.11 20.69 -2.17
C ASN A 187 -13.81 19.51 -2.87
N ILE A 188 -13.20 18.34 -2.81
CA ILE A 188 -13.71 17.14 -3.48
C ILE A 188 -14.62 16.31 -2.56
N LYS A 189 -15.64 15.70 -3.17
CA LYS A 189 -16.45 14.64 -2.59
C LYS A 189 -15.91 13.28 -3.02
N LEU A 190 -15.83 12.32 -2.09
CA LEU A 190 -15.32 11.00 -2.37
C LEU A 190 -16.40 9.92 -2.27
N PHE A 191 -16.49 9.07 -3.27
CA PHE A 191 -17.20 7.80 -3.21
C PHE A 191 -16.22 6.65 -3.06
N CYS A 192 -16.40 5.86 -1.99
CA CYS A 192 -15.53 4.76 -1.61
C CYS A 192 -16.29 3.42 -1.73
N PRO A 193 -16.11 2.63 -2.79
CA PRO A 193 -16.59 1.26 -2.83
C PRO A 193 -16.00 0.44 -1.68
N GLU A 194 -16.83 -0.41 -1.04
CA GLU A 194 -16.45 -1.14 0.18
C GLU A 194 -15.31 -2.14 0.02
N THR A 195 -15.10 -2.65 -1.17
CA THR A 195 -14.05 -3.62 -1.54
C THR A 195 -14.19 -4.95 -0.82
N ARG A 196 -15.20 -5.74 -1.21
CA ARG A 196 -15.34 -7.11 -0.74
C ARG A 196 -14.13 -7.98 -1.13
N PRO A 197 -13.80 -9.05 -0.37
CA PRO A 197 -14.37 -9.43 0.92
C PRO A 197 -13.68 -8.82 2.15
N TYR A 198 -12.48 -8.18 2.01
CA TYR A 198 -11.71 -7.61 3.13
C TYR A 198 -12.16 -6.22 3.57
N PHE A 199 -13.04 -5.57 2.79
CA PHE A 199 -13.60 -4.25 3.08
C PHE A 199 -12.55 -3.14 3.25
N GLN A 200 -11.46 -3.16 2.46
CA GLN A 200 -10.40 -2.14 2.55
C GLN A 200 -10.95 -0.74 2.23
N GLY A 201 -11.85 -0.62 1.26
CA GLY A 201 -12.52 0.65 0.94
C GLY A 201 -13.35 1.17 2.09
N ALA A 202 -14.18 0.28 2.69
CA ALA A 202 -15.01 0.64 3.84
C ALA A 202 -14.20 0.93 5.09
N ARG A 203 -13.20 0.09 5.39
CA ARG A 203 -12.49 0.14 6.67
C ARG A 203 -11.36 1.15 6.70
N PHE A 204 -10.64 1.31 5.59
CA PHE A 204 -9.43 2.11 5.56
C PHE A 204 -9.61 3.38 4.73
N THR A 205 -10.02 3.27 3.47
CA THR A 205 -10.14 4.44 2.58
C THR A 205 -11.15 5.44 3.10
N SER A 206 -12.36 5.01 3.44
CA SER A 206 -13.38 5.94 3.95
C SER A 206 -12.97 6.56 5.29
N THR A 207 -12.31 5.80 6.17
CA THR A 207 -11.80 6.31 7.46
C THR A 207 -10.74 7.39 7.23
N VAL A 208 -9.74 7.13 6.36
CA VAL A 208 -8.70 8.11 6.04
C VAL A 208 -9.29 9.37 5.44
N CYS A 209 -10.21 9.24 4.47
CA CYS A 209 -10.85 10.41 3.84
C CYS A 209 -11.62 11.27 4.86
N SER A 210 -12.40 10.61 5.71
CA SER A 210 -13.20 11.29 6.75
C SER A 210 -12.30 11.94 7.82
N GLU A 211 -11.27 11.24 8.32
CA GLU A 211 -10.31 11.80 9.30
C GLU A 211 -9.55 13.01 8.73
N MET A 212 -9.31 13.02 7.43
CA MET A 212 -8.68 14.17 6.77
C MET A 212 -9.66 15.29 6.41
N GLY A 213 -10.94 15.17 6.77
CA GLY A 213 -11.96 16.22 6.69
C GLY A 213 -12.65 16.35 5.32
N PHE A 214 -12.63 15.30 4.50
CA PHE A 214 -13.29 15.29 3.19
C PHE A 214 -14.69 14.68 3.25
N ASP A 215 -15.61 15.22 2.44
CA ASP A 215 -16.95 14.64 2.26
C ASP A 215 -16.82 13.24 1.65
N THR A 216 -17.18 12.24 2.44
CA THR A 216 -16.91 10.84 2.13
C THR A 216 -18.18 10.01 2.20
N THR A 217 -18.50 9.35 1.10
CA THR A 217 -19.64 8.44 1.00
C THR A 217 -19.16 7.02 0.72
N LEU A 218 -19.49 6.11 1.62
CA LEU A 218 -19.27 4.67 1.43
C LEU A 218 -20.38 4.07 0.58
N ILE A 219 -20.01 3.28 -0.40
CA ILE A 219 -20.95 2.52 -1.27
C ILE A 219 -20.57 1.05 -1.34
N THR A 220 -21.51 0.19 -1.70
CA THR A 220 -21.18 -1.22 -1.99
C THR A 220 -20.59 -1.37 -3.40
N ASP A 221 -19.86 -2.48 -3.64
CA ASP A 221 -19.09 -2.68 -4.87
C ASP A 221 -19.95 -2.78 -6.15
N ASN A 222 -21.25 -3.01 -6.01
CA ASN A 222 -22.21 -3.07 -7.12
C ASN A 222 -22.88 -1.72 -7.46
N MET A 223 -22.53 -0.63 -6.75
CA MET A 223 -23.12 0.71 -6.95
C MET A 223 -22.35 1.66 -7.90
N PRO A 224 -21.09 1.44 -8.31
CA PRO A 224 -20.33 2.42 -9.08
C PRO A 224 -21.05 2.94 -10.32
N ALA A 225 -21.68 2.06 -11.11
CA ALA A 225 -22.43 2.46 -12.31
C ALA A 225 -23.62 3.39 -11.99
N PHE A 226 -24.36 3.09 -10.91
CA PHE A 226 -25.48 3.92 -10.47
C PHE A 226 -24.99 5.30 -10.02
N VAL A 227 -23.89 5.35 -9.24
CA VAL A 227 -23.30 6.60 -8.76
C VAL A 227 -22.81 7.45 -9.93
N MET A 228 -22.09 6.86 -10.89
CA MET A 228 -21.64 7.58 -12.09
C MET A 228 -22.81 8.17 -12.91
N ALA A 229 -23.92 7.42 -13.00
CA ALA A 229 -25.12 7.84 -13.75
C ALA A 229 -25.93 8.92 -13.04
N LYS A 230 -25.98 8.95 -11.70
CA LYS A 230 -26.89 9.78 -10.92
C LYS A 230 -26.24 10.95 -10.21
N GLU A 231 -25.10 10.70 -9.58
CA GLU A 231 -24.39 11.70 -8.78
C GLU A 231 -23.35 12.47 -9.62
N GLY A 232 -22.90 11.88 -10.73
CA GLY A 232 -21.78 12.35 -11.51
C GLY A 232 -20.45 12.08 -10.82
N VAL A 233 -19.51 11.50 -11.54
CA VAL A 233 -18.14 11.28 -11.08
C VAL A 233 -17.19 11.90 -12.09
N ASP A 234 -16.33 12.78 -11.63
CA ASP A 234 -15.39 13.49 -12.51
C ASP A 234 -14.13 12.68 -12.75
N VAL A 235 -13.68 11.89 -11.77
CA VAL A 235 -12.48 11.08 -11.86
C VAL A 235 -12.66 9.78 -11.09
N PHE A 236 -12.26 8.66 -11.69
CA PHE A 236 -11.98 7.42 -10.98
C PHE A 236 -10.47 7.28 -10.80
N THR A 237 -10.02 7.08 -9.56
CA THR A 237 -8.60 6.85 -9.25
C THR A 237 -8.39 5.72 -8.25
N CYS A 238 -7.32 4.97 -8.44
CA CYS A 238 -6.86 3.92 -7.53
C CYS A 238 -5.33 3.79 -7.61
N ALA A 239 -4.74 3.00 -6.71
CA ALA A 239 -3.38 2.51 -6.88
C ALA A 239 -3.37 1.20 -7.67
N ALA A 240 -2.19 0.64 -7.89
CA ALA A 240 -1.99 -0.68 -8.46
C ALA A 240 -1.11 -1.55 -7.56
N ASP A 241 -1.41 -2.84 -7.52
CA ASP A 241 -0.53 -3.86 -6.91
C ASP A 241 0.62 -4.22 -7.87
N ALA A 242 0.37 -4.22 -9.18
CA ALA A 242 1.38 -4.32 -10.23
C ALA A 242 0.93 -3.58 -11.49
N ILE A 243 1.89 -3.05 -12.24
CA ILE A 243 1.68 -2.45 -13.56
C ILE A 243 2.71 -3.06 -14.49
N SER A 244 2.27 -3.74 -15.55
CA SER A 244 3.18 -4.24 -16.58
C SER A 244 3.64 -3.13 -17.52
N VAL A 245 4.81 -3.30 -18.13
CA VAL A 245 5.39 -2.28 -19.01
C VAL A 245 4.53 -2.04 -20.26
N ASP A 246 3.76 -3.05 -20.70
CA ASP A 246 2.78 -2.95 -21.76
C ASP A 246 1.45 -2.29 -21.36
N GLY A 247 1.36 -1.78 -20.12
CA GLY A 247 0.30 -0.89 -19.66
C GLY A 247 -0.92 -1.53 -19.01
N TYR A 248 -0.90 -2.82 -18.75
CA TYR A 248 -1.94 -3.47 -17.96
C TYR A 248 -1.77 -3.20 -16.47
N VAL A 249 -2.87 -2.95 -15.81
CA VAL A 249 -2.92 -2.70 -14.35
C VAL A 249 -3.53 -3.90 -13.64
N PHE A 250 -2.86 -4.37 -12.61
CA PHE A 250 -3.35 -5.39 -11.69
C PHE A 250 -3.60 -4.73 -10.33
N ASN A 251 -4.84 -4.76 -9.90
CA ASN A 251 -5.24 -4.19 -8.61
C ASN A 251 -6.36 -5.03 -8.00
N LYS A 252 -6.75 -4.70 -6.79
CA LYS A 252 -7.82 -5.38 -6.07
C LYS A 252 -9.02 -5.67 -6.97
N VAL A 253 -9.51 -6.91 -6.93
CA VAL A 253 -10.69 -7.33 -7.70
C VAL A 253 -11.85 -6.35 -7.53
N GLY A 254 -12.48 -5.98 -8.64
CA GLY A 254 -13.48 -4.91 -8.76
C GLY A 254 -12.94 -3.64 -9.45
N THR A 255 -11.63 -3.46 -9.55
CA THR A 255 -11.02 -2.31 -10.24
C THR A 255 -11.38 -2.29 -11.71
N SER A 256 -11.24 -3.43 -12.40
CA SER A 256 -11.60 -3.56 -13.82
C SER A 256 -13.09 -3.31 -14.07
N GLN A 257 -13.96 -3.79 -13.16
CA GLN A 257 -15.41 -3.52 -13.22
C GLN A 257 -15.70 -2.02 -13.16
N ILE A 258 -15.08 -1.29 -12.23
CA ILE A 258 -15.28 0.17 -12.10
C ILE A 258 -14.72 0.90 -13.34
N ALA A 259 -13.56 0.47 -13.85
CA ALA A 259 -12.98 1.06 -15.07
C ALA A 259 -13.86 0.85 -16.32
N ILE A 260 -14.54 -0.28 -16.44
CA ILE A 260 -15.55 -0.54 -17.49
C ILE A 260 -16.73 0.43 -17.34
N CYS A 261 -17.25 0.62 -16.11
CA CYS A 261 -18.29 1.60 -15.84
C CYS A 261 -17.81 3.02 -16.19
N ALA A 262 -16.63 3.40 -15.75
CA ALA A 262 -16.01 4.70 -16.01
C ALA A 262 -15.92 4.97 -17.53
N LYS A 263 -15.46 3.98 -18.30
CA LYS A 263 -15.42 4.08 -19.77
C LYS A 263 -16.79 4.31 -20.40
N HIS A 264 -17.82 3.59 -19.89
CA HIS A 264 -19.20 3.74 -20.39
C HIS A 264 -19.75 5.15 -20.12
N PHE A 265 -19.47 5.73 -18.95
CA PHE A 265 -19.95 7.05 -18.57
C PHE A 265 -19.00 8.20 -18.94
N GLY A 266 -17.90 7.93 -19.63
CA GLY A 266 -16.92 8.96 -20.02
C GLY A 266 -16.09 9.52 -18.87
N VAL A 267 -15.99 8.80 -17.74
CA VAL A 267 -15.20 9.19 -16.59
C VAL A 267 -13.75 8.81 -16.83
N PRO A 268 -12.78 9.74 -16.70
CA PRO A 268 -11.36 9.43 -16.83
C PRO A 268 -10.87 8.56 -15.67
N VAL A 269 -9.97 7.62 -16.00
CA VAL A 269 -9.38 6.66 -15.07
C VAL A 269 -7.90 6.93 -14.91
N TYR A 270 -7.47 7.31 -13.70
CA TYR A 270 -6.07 7.52 -13.35
C TYR A 270 -5.62 6.51 -12.31
N VAL A 271 -4.56 5.77 -12.64
CA VAL A 271 -3.99 4.75 -11.74
C VAL A 271 -2.63 5.18 -11.26
N SER A 272 -2.44 5.20 -9.94
CA SER A 272 -1.16 5.59 -9.32
C SER A 272 -0.28 4.38 -9.09
N GLY A 273 0.93 4.42 -9.63
CA GLY A 273 1.94 3.38 -9.49
C GLY A 273 3.04 3.53 -10.53
N ALA A 274 4.13 2.79 -10.34
CA ALA A 274 5.21 2.71 -11.31
C ALA A 274 5.17 1.38 -12.06
N PRO A 275 5.53 1.34 -13.36
CA PRO A 275 5.65 0.09 -14.09
C PRO A 275 6.78 -0.77 -13.51
N ASP A 276 6.60 -2.09 -13.52
CA ASP A 276 7.59 -3.06 -13.04
C ASP A 276 8.33 -3.72 -14.20
N VAL A 277 9.66 -3.50 -14.29
CA VAL A 277 10.51 -4.16 -15.29
C VAL A 277 10.49 -5.69 -15.17
N GLY A 278 10.15 -6.23 -13.99
CA GLY A 278 9.93 -7.66 -13.79
C GLY A 278 8.67 -8.19 -14.49
N HIS A 279 7.81 -7.29 -14.93
CA HIS A 279 6.57 -7.58 -15.65
C HIS A 279 6.53 -6.85 -16.98
N PRO A 280 7.31 -7.28 -18.00
CA PRO A 280 7.34 -6.64 -19.32
C PRO A 280 5.98 -6.68 -20.01
N THR A 281 5.21 -7.75 -19.80
CA THR A 281 3.89 -7.98 -20.38
C THR A 281 2.89 -8.50 -19.34
N TRP A 282 1.62 -8.32 -19.62
CA TRP A 282 0.52 -8.68 -18.70
C TRP A 282 0.51 -10.15 -18.27
N ASP A 283 0.92 -11.08 -19.12
CA ASP A 283 0.94 -12.53 -18.87
C ASP A 283 2.07 -12.97 -17.92
N THR A 284 2.98 -12.07 -17.58
CA THR A 284 4.03 -12.32 -16.59
C THR A 284 3.55 -12.11 -15.15
N VAL A 285 2.38 -11.51 -14.97
CA VAL A 285 1.79 -11.27 -13.64
C VAL A 285 0.87 -12.42 -13.26
N THR A 286 1.17 -13.06 -12.13
CA THR A 286 0.31 -14.13 -11.60
C THR A 286 -0.72 -13.56 -10.62
N ILE A 287 -2.00 -13.80 -10.89
CA ILE A 287 -3.08 -13.41 -9.97
C ILE A 287 -3.15 -14.41 -8.82
N GLU A 288 -2.97 -13.90 -7.61
CA GLU A 288 -3.06 -14.67 -6.38
C GLU A 288 -4.51 -15.09 -6.11
N MET A 289 -4.74 -16.39 -5.91
CA MET A 289 -6.02 -16.91 -5.43
C MET A 289 -6.03 -16.95 -3.90
N ARG A 290 -7.06 -16.39 -3.30
CA ARG A 290 -7.26 -16.32 -1.85
C ARG A 290 -8.27 -17.36 -1.38
N ASP A 291 -8.40 -17.52 -0.05
CA ASP A 291 -9.38 -18.44 0.54
C ASP A 291 -10.80 -18.14 0.03
N PRO A 292 -11.40 -19.08 -0.73
CA PRO A 292 -12.71 -18.87 -1.32
C PRO A 292 -13.84 -18.71 -0.28
N ASN A 293 -13.62 -19.13 0.97
CA ASN A 293 -14.61 -18.97 2.03
C ASN A 293 -14.95 -17.50 2.31
N PHE A 294 -14.01 -16.59 2.13
CA PHE A 294 -14.28 -15.15 2.29
C PHE A 294 -15.37 -14.62 1.35
N SER A 295 -15.60 -15.23 0.19
CA SER A 295 -16.69 -14.83 -0.71
C SER A 295 -18.04 -15.41 -0.28
N LEU A 296 -18.04 -16.42 0.58
CA LEU A 296 -19.23 -17.09 1.10
C LEU A 296 -19.78 -16.50 2.41
N GLU A 297 -19.10 -15.47 2.94
CA GLU A 297 -19.40 -14.86 4.23
C GLU A 297 -19.61 -13.36 4.08
N ALA A 298 -20.57 -12.81 4.79
CA ALA A 298 -20.80 -11.38 4.95
C ALA A 298 -21.53 -11.12 6.27
N MET A 299 -21.45 -9.89 6.81
CA MET A 299 -22.13 -9.50 8.05
C MET A 299 -21.85 -10.44 9.26
N GLY A 300 -20.67 -11.06 9.27
CA GLY A 300 -20.27 -12.01 10.32
C GLY A 300 -20.97 -13.38 10.25
N VAL A 301 -21.66 -13.67 9.15
CA VAL A 301 -22.36 -14.94 8.94
C VAL A 301 -22.03 -15.53 7.57
N ARG A 302 -22.17 -16.85 7.45
CA ARG A 302 -22.13 -17.50 6.15
C ARG A 302 -23.43 -17.21 5.39
N THR A 303 -23.30 -16.64 4.20
CA THR A 303 -24.43 -16.25 3.35
C THR A 303 -24.90 -17.38 2.41
N ALA A 304 -23.99 -18.28 2.03
CA ALA A 304 -24.33 -19.45 1.25
C ALA A 304 -24.70 -20.62 2.20
N LYS A 305 -25.78 -21.35 1.88
CA LYS A 305 -26.25 -22.48 2.71
C LYS A 305 -25.13 -23.51 2.88
N GLU A 306 -24.83 -23.86 4.12
CA GLU A 306 -23.84 -24.90 4.45
C GLU A 306 -24.28 -26.26 3.88
N GLY A 307 -23.35 -27.04 3.34
CA GLY A 307 -23.62 -28.31 2.72
C GLY A 307 -24.36 -28.27 1.37
N SER A 308 -24.65 -27.08 0.81
CA SER A 308 -25.38 -26.93 -0.46
C SER A 308 -24.52 -27.20 -1.71
N GLY A 309 -23.22 -27.42 -1.56
CA GLY A 309 -22.29 -27.56 -2.69
C GLY A 309 -21.93 -26.23 -3.38
N VAL A 310 -22.41 -25.06 -2.91
CA VAL A 310 -22.01 -23.74 -3.39
C VAL A 310 -20.52 -23.52 -3.09
N LYS A 311 -19.76 -23.18 -4.12
CA LYS A 311 -18.31 -22.93 -4.01
C LYS A 311 -18.04 -21.42 -4.02
N GLY A 312 -17.10 -20.95 -3.17
CA GLY A 312 -16.54 -19.61 -3.27
C GLY A 312 -15.52 -19.53 -4.41
N TYR A 313 -15.26 -18.30 -4.84
CA TYR A 313 -14.20 -17.98 -5.79
C TYR A 313 -13.64 -16.60 -5.45
N TYR A 314 -12.34 -16.50 -5.18
CA TYR A 314 -11.73 -15.25 -4.76
C TYR A 314 -10.34 -15.03 -5.38
N PRO A 315 -10.28 -14.45 -6.59
CA PRO A 315 -9.05 -13.84 -7.09
C PRO A 315 -8.75 -12.57 -6.28
N ALA A 316 -7.52 -12.41 -5.81
CA ALA A 316 -7.16 -11.22 -5.04
C ALA A 316 -7.20 -9.95 -5.88
N PHE A 317 -6.86 -10.06 -7.15
CA PHE A 317 -6.73 -8.96 -8.10
C PHE A 317 -7.52 -9.27 -9.38
N ASP A 318 -7.88 -8.22 -10.11
CA ASP A 318 -8.28 -8.29 -11.51
C ASP A 318 -7.31 -7.52 -12.40
N MET A 319 -7.44 -7.72 -13.69
CA MET A 319 -6.61 -7.09 -14.70
C MET A 319 -7.43 -6.05 -15.46
N THR A 320 -6.92 -4.81 -15.50
CA THR A 320 -7.51 -3.71 -16.25
C THR A 320 -6.64 -3.42 -17.46
N PRO A 321 -7.18 -3.57 -18.71
CA PRO A 321 -6.41 -3.34 -19.91
C PRO A 321 -6.13 -1.85 -20.17
N PRO A 322 -5.06 -1.50 -20.93
CA PRO A 322 -4.69 -0.13 -21.26
C PRO A 322 -5.84 0.72 -21.86
N SER A 323 -6.74 0.09 -22.60
CA SER A 323 -7.89 0.76 -23.24
C SER A 323 -8.93 1.34 -22.29
N LEU A 324 -8.92 0.94 -21.03
CA LEU A 324 -9.81 1.45 -19.98
C LEU A 324 -9.13 2.50 -19.08
N ILE A 325 -7.86 2.81 -19.29
CA ILE A 325 -7.04 3.67 -18.44
C ILE A 325 -6.70 4.95 -19.19
N THR A 326 -6.97 6.10 -18.58
CA THR A 326 -6.63 7.42 -19.15
C THR A 326 -5.16 7.75 -18.94
N GLY A 327 -4.61 7.43 -17.77
CA GLY A 327 -3.21 7.68 -17.48
C GLY A 327 -2.70 6.93 -16.25
N ILE A 328 -1.42 6.58 -16.29
CA ILE A 328 -0.67 6.05 -15.15
C ILE A 328 0.09 7.21 -14.50
N VAL A 329 -0.22 7.44 -13.23
CA VAL A 329 0.35 8.54 -12.43
C VAL A 329 1.56 8.04 -11.67
N THR A 330 2.70 8.62 -11.96
CA THR A 330 3.99 8.30 -11.34
C THR A 330 4.60 9.54 -10.68
N ASN A 331 5.68 9.36 -9.96
CA ASN A 331 6.47 10.48 -9.43
C ASN A 331 7.19 11.32 -10.53
N LYS A 332 7.23 10.82 -11.77
CA LYS A 332 7.84 11.49 -12.93
C LYS A 332 6.82 12.19 -13.85
N GLY A 333 5.53 12.01 -13.57
CA GLY A 333 4.44 12.56 -14.38
C GLY A 333 3.34 11.54 -14.67
N ILE A 334 2.45 11.91 -15.59
CA ILE A 334 1.36 11.05 -16.06
C ILE A 334 1.73 10.52 -17.44
N PHE A 335 1.79 9.19 -17.54
CA PHE A 335 2.09 8.48 -18.79
C PHE A 335 0.82 7.87 -19.38
N LYS A 336 0.70 7.85 -20.70
CA LYS A 336 -0.30 6.99 -21.32
C LYS A 336 0.08 5.52 -21.07
N PRO A 337 -0.88 4.63 -20.85
CA PRO A 337 -0.57 3.22 -20.59
C PRO A 337 0.29 2.56 -21.67
N THR A 338 0.12 2.98 -22.93
CA THR A 338 0.88 2.48 -24.09
C THR A 338 2.29 3.09 -24.23
N GLU A 339 2.65 4.04 -23.39
CA GLU A 339 3.93 4.78 -23.44
C GLU A 339 4.75 4.59 -22.15
N LEU A 340 4.43 3.58 -21.34
CA LEU A 340 5.06 3.35 -20.04
C LEU A 340 6.55 2.99 -20.10
N SER A 341 7.05 2.51 -21.25
CA SER A 341 8.49 2.30 -21.45
C SER A 341 9.30 3.57 -21.23
N HIS A 342 8.75 4.76 -21.53
CA HIS A 342 9.39 6.05 -21.31
C HIS A 342 9.62 6.40 -19.85
N TYR A 343 8.97 5.70 -18.92
CA TYR A 343 9.24 5.86 -17.49
C TYR A 343 10.70 5.57 -17.14
N PHE A 344 11.37 4.73 -17.92
CA PHE A 344 12.75 4.26 -17.70
C PHE A 344 13.80 5.04 -18.49
N ASP A 345 13.45 6.06 -19.25
CA ASP A 345 14.36 6.80 -20.14
C ASP A 345 15.49 7.54 -19.38
N ASP A 346 15.34 7.80 -18.09
CA ASP A 346 16.38 8.40 -17.25
C ASP A 346 17.43 7.40 -16.72
N GLY A 347 17.29 6.12 -17.07
CA GLY A 347 18.21 5.05 -16.68
C GLY A 347 18.16 4.68 -15.19
N LYS A 348 17.23 5.26 -14.43
CA LYS A 348 17.06 4.95 -13.01
C LYS A 348 16.10 3.78 -12.85
N GLU A 349 16.65 2.60 -12.66
CA GLU A 349 15.90 1.48 -12.11
C GLU A 349 15.62 1.75 -10.62
N TYR A 350 14.57 1.12 -10.08
CA TYR A 350 14.07 1.25 -8.71
C TYR A 350 15.09 1.71 -7.67
N GLU A 351 14.93 2.94 -7.17
CA GLU A 351 15.59 3.34 -5.93
C GLU A 351 14.90 2.67 -4.73
N LEU A 352 15.66 2.41 -3.65
CA LEU A 352 15.21 1.81 -2.36
C LEU A 352 13.96 2.47 -1.74
N THR A 353 13.55 3.59 -2.27
CA THR A 353 12.52 4.48 -1.73
C THR A 353 11.16 4.38 -2.43
N VAL A 354 10.94 3.41 -3.32
CA VAL A 354 9.64 3.25 -4.02
C VAL A 354 8.65 2.43 -3.23
#